data_9177cf8281bee3c3573ddb175cde4304
#
_entry.id   9177cf8281bee3c3573ddb175cde4304
#
_cell.length_a   1.000
_cell.length_b   1.000
_cell.length_c   1.000
_cell.angle_alpha   90.00
_cell.angle_beta   90.00
_cell.angle_gamma   90.00
#
_symmetry.space_group_name_H-M   'P 1'
#
loop_
_entity.id
_entity.type
_entity.pdbx_description
1 polymer ?
#
loop_
_entity_poly.entity_id
_entity_poly.type
_entity_poly.pdbx_seq_one_letter_code
_entity_poly.pdbx_strand_id
1 'polypeptide(L)'
;MRMKKQHVKLTESERKELRDLLSKGDLKVRVQKRALGLQMMDKGMTFQAIQELIEVSHISLGKWAKRFKIEGLKMLYDKPRSGRPIGLSGEERAKVTALACTTPPAGYARWSLRLLSDRLIELDIVDSISHTEVGRILKKTNFSLIEKNSGASEN
;
A
#
# COMPACT_ATOMS: atom_id res chain seq x y z
N MET A 1 -20.75 -37.87 -23.16
CA MET A 1 -20.93 -36.99 -21.97
C MET A 1 -19.70 -36.07 -21.81
N ARG A 2 -19.84 -34.78 -22.02
CA ARG A 2 -18.71 -33.84 -21.88
C ARG A 2 -18.45 -33.68 -20.38
N MET A 3 -17.33 -34.19 -19.87
CA MET A 3 -16.94 -34.02 -18.47
C MET A 3 -16.87 -32.54 -18.14
N LYS A 4 -17.63 -32.08 -17.14
CA LYS A 4 -17.56 -30.71 -16.64
C LYS A 4 -16.17 -30.48 -16.08
N LYS A 5 -15.43 -29.55 -16.66
CA LYS A 5 -14.06 -29.23 -16.21
C LYS A 5 -14.13 -28.55 -14.84
N GLN A 6 -13.76 -29.27 -13.79
CA GLN A 6 -13.66 -28.69 -12.45
C GLN A 6 -12.43 -27.78 -12.40
N HIS A 7 -12.64 -26.49 -12.22
CA HIS A 7 -11.57 -25.48 -12.25
C HIS A 7 -10.79 -25.40 -10.94
N VAL A 8 -11.48 -25.64 -9.83
CA VAL A 8 -10.97 -25.60 -8.45
C VAL A 8 -11.52 -26.80 -7.71
N LYS A 9 -10.70 -27.44 -6.86
CA LYS A 9 -11.08 -28.49 -5.94
C LYS A 9 -10.63 -28.07 -4.56
N LEU A 10 -11.56 -27.84 -3.65
CA LEU A 10 -11.31 -27.47 -2.26
C LEU A 10 -11.20 -28.72 -1.39
N THR A 11 -10.32 -28.68 -0.40
CA THR A 11 -10.28 -29.66 0.69
C THR A 11 -11.44 -29.40 1.67
N GLU A 12 -11.75 -30.38 2.53
CA GLU A 12 -12.80 -30.20 3.56
C GLU A 12 -12.44 -29.06 4.54
N SER A 13 -11.17 -28.91 4.89
CA SER A 13 -10.70 -27.83 5.72
C SER A 13 -10.94 -26.45 5.07
N GLU A 14 -10.60 -26.31 3.79
CA GLU A 14 -10.83 -25.07 3.03
C GLU A 14 -12.31 -24.75 2.85
N ARG A 15 -13.15 -25.78 2.64
CA ARG A 15 -14.61 -25.61 2.58
C ARG A 15 -15.18 -25.10 3.90
N LYS A 16 -14.68 -25.63 5.04
CA LYS A 16 -15.07 -25.17 6.35
C LYS A 16 -14.62 -23.73 6.59
N GLU A 17 -13.37 -23.42 6.31
CA GLU A 17 -12.82 -22.05 6.44
C GLU A 17 -13.59 -21.03 5.59
N LEU A 18 -13.94 -21.36 4.35
CA LEU A 18 -14.75 -20.49 3.49
C LEU A 18 -16.17 -20.29 4.03
N ARG A 19 -16.80 -21.33 4.58
CA ARG A 19 -18.12 -21.20 5.21
C ARG A 19 -18.06 -20.30 6.43
N ASP A 20 -17.09 -20.53 7.30
CA ASP A 20 -16.88 -19.73 8.52
C ASP A 20 -16.56 -18.27 8.17
N LEU A 21 -15.77 -18.06 7.10
CA LEU A 21 -15.47 -16.72 6.61
C LEU A 21 -16.73 -16.01 6.10
N LEU A 22 -17.54 -16.68 5.29
CA LEU A 22 -18.76 -16.10 4.72
C LEU A 22 -19.89 -15.89 5.74
N SER A 23 -19.86 -16.60 6.87
CA SER A 23 -20.81 -16.39 7.97
C SER A 23 -20.50 -15.13 8.79
N LYS A 24 -19.27 -14.62 8.74
CA LYS A 24 -18.89 -13.35 9.36
C LYS A 24 -19.43 -12.20 8.52
N GLY A 25 -20.40 -11.45 9.05
CA GLY A 25 -21.10 -10.39 8.32
C GLY A 25 -20.25 -9.19 7.87
N ASP A 26 -19.02 -9.04 8.36
CA ASP A 26 -18.13 -7.91 8.07
C ASP A 26 -16.99 -8.30 7.10
N LEU A 27 -17.36 -8.59 5.85
CA LEU A 27 -16.41 -8.90 4.79
C LEU A 27 -16.39 -7.81 3.72
N LYS A 28 -15.18 -7.45 3.30
CA LYS A 28 -15.03 -6.62 2.10
C LYS A 28 -15.67 -7.34 0.91
N VAL A 29 -16.49 -6.65 0.14
CA VAL A 29 -17.21 -7.19 -1.04
C VAL A 29 -16.30 -8.00 -1.98
N ARG A 30 -15.05 -7.56 -2.18
CA ARG A 30 -14.09 -8.29 -3.02
C ARG A 30 -13.72 -9.66 -2.45
N VAL A 31 -13.54 -9.77 -1.14
CA VAL A 31 -13.23 -11.03 -0.45
C VAL A 31 -14.42 -11.96 -0.54
N GLN A 32 -15.61 -11.44 -0.28
CA GLN A 32 -16.87 -12.17 -0.38
C GLN A 32 -17.10 -12.74 -1.81
N LYS A 33 -17.00 -11.90 -2.85
CA LYS A 33 -17.14 -12.35 -4.24
C LYS A 33 -16.11 -13.43 -4.61
N ARG A 34 -14.86 -13.32 -4.16
CA ARG A 34 -13.83 -14.34 -4.38
C ARG A 34 -14.14 -15.65 -3.66
N ALA A 35 -14.57 -15.59 -2.41
CA ALA A 35 -14.93 -16.77 -1.62
C ALA A 35 -16.13 -17.52 -2.26
N LEU A 36 -17.19 -16.79 -2.63
CA LEU A 36 -18.34 -17.36 -3.34
C LEU A 36 -17.93 -17.96 -4.68
N GLY A 37 -17.10 -17.27 -5.46
CA GLY A 37 -16.58 -17.77 -6.72
C GLY A 37 -15.84 -19.09 -6.58
N LEU A 38 -14.97 -19.23 -5.56
CA LEU A 38 -14.25 -20.49 -5.28
C LEU A 38 -15.21 -21.61 -4.89
N GLN A 39 -16.21 -21.35 -4.05
CA GLN A 39 -17.21 -22.35 -3.68
C GLN A 39 -18.01 -22.84 -4.90
N MET A 40 -18.41 -21.92 -5.79
CA MET A 40 -19.16 -22.29 -7.01
C MET A 40 -18.28 -23.08 -7.97
N MET A 41 -16.99 -22.74 -8.10
CA MET A 41 -16.04 -23.52 -8.91
C MET A 41 -15.81 -24.91 -8.34
N ASP A 42 -15.76 -25.09 -7.02
CA ASP A 42 -15.65 -26.38 -6.35
C ASP A 42 -16.89 -27.25 -6.58
N LYS A 43 -18.07 -26.65 -6.62
CA LYS A 43 -19.33 -27.31 -6.98
C LYS A 43 -19.41 -27.69 -8.48
N GLY A 44 -18.39 -27.38 -9.29
CA GLY A 44 -18.33 -27.70 -10.71
C GLY A 44 -19.16 -26.78 -11.60
N MET A 45 -19.52 -25.59 -11.14
CA MET A 45 -20.23 -24.61 -11.97
C MET A 45 -19.32 -24.05 -13.06
N THR A 46 -19.89 -23.72 -14.22
CA THR A 46 -19.15 -23.07 -15.31
C THR A 46 -18.87 -21.62 -14.98
N PHE A 47 -17.81 -21.05 -15.54
CA PHE A 47 -17.50 -19.63 -15.34
C PHE A 47 -18.62 -18.70 -15.82
N GLN A 48 -19.35 -19.09 -16.86
CA GLN A 48 -20.48 -18.33 -17.35
C GLN A 48 -21.62 -18.27 -16.32
N ALA A 49 -22.00 -19.41 -15.73
CA ALA A 49 -23.02 -19.46 -14.68
C ALA A 49 -22.59 -18.68 -13.43
N ILE A 50 -21.31 -18.75 -13.07
CA ILE A 50 -20.78 -17.98 -11.93
C ILE A 50 -20.79 -16.47 -12.23
N GLN A 51 -20.43 -16.07 -13.45
CA GLN A 51 -20.47 -14.67 -13.89
C GLN A 51 -21.87 -14.06 -13.74
N GLU A 52 -22.90 -14.78 -14.12
CA GLU A 52 -24.29 -14.34 -14.01
C GLU A 52 -24.73 -14.16 -12.53
N LEU A 53 -24.24 -15.01 -11.62
CA LEU A 53 -24.63 -14.99 -10.21
C LEU A 53 -23.92 -13.93 -9.37
N ILE A 54 -22.64 -13.72 -9.60
CA ILE A 54 -21.82 -12.80 -8.77
C ILE A 54 -21.32 -11.57 -9.52
N GLU A 55 -21.73 -11.40 -10.77
CA GLU A 55 -21.36 -10.26 -11.63
C GLU A 55 -19.85 -10.02 -11.71
N VAL A 56 -19.11 -11.10 -12.02
CA VAL A 56 -17.65 -11.07 -12.18
C VAL A 56 -17.28 -11.70 -13.51
N SER A 57 -16.45 -11.01 -14.29
CA SER A 57 -16.07 -11.51 -15.62
C SER A 57 -15.39 -12.89 -15.56
N HIS A 58 -15.61 -13.72 -16.57
CA HIS A 58 -15.01 -15.04 -16.70
C HIS A 58 -13.47 -14.99 -16.71
N ILE A 59 -12.88 -13.88 -17.20
CA ILE A 59 -11.43 -13.65 -17.16
C ILE A 59 -10.93 -13.55 -15.72
N SER A 60 -11.65 -12.82 -14.85
CA SER A 60 -11.34 -12.70 -13.42
C SER A 60 -11.47 -14.05 -12.72
N LEU A 61 -12.51 -14.81 -13.01
CA LEU A 61 -12.72 -16.16 -12.47
C LEU A 61 -11.56 -17.09 -12.84
N GLY A 62 -11.11 -17.05 -14.10
CA GLY A 62 -9.95 -17.80 -14.56
C GLY A 62 -8.65 -17.41 -13.83
N LYS A 63 -8.44 -16.12 -13.60
CA LYS A 63 -7.32 -15.63 -12.79
C LYS A 63 -7.40 -16.10 -11.33
N TRP A 64 -8.59 -16.12 -10.73
CA TRP A 64 -8.79 -16.61 -9.35
C TRP A 64 -8.52 -18.10 -9.25
N ALA A 65 -8.97 -18.91 -10.18
CA ALA A 65 -8.68 -20.34 -10.22
C ALA A 65 -7.17 -20.63 -10.32
N LYS A 66 -6.44 -19.85 -11.14
CA LYS A 66 -4.97 -19.96 -11.24
C LYS A 66 -4.28 -19.54 -9.94
N ARG A 67 -4.69 -18.42 -9.35
CA ARG A 67 -4.13 -17.94 -8.07
C ARG A 67 -4.39 -18.91 -6.93
N PHE A 68 -5.58 -19.49 -6.86
CA PHE A 68 -5.90 -20.49 -5.84
C PHE A 68 -4.96 -21.69 -5.90
N LYS A 69 -4.61 -22.18 -7.08
CA LYS A 69 -3.65 -23.29 -7.24
C LYS A 69 -2.26 -22.98 -6.71
N ILE A 70 -1.86 -21.72 -6.68
CA ILE A 70 -0.53 -21.26 -6.25
C ILE A 70 -0.54 -20.82 -4.76
N GLU A 71 -1.55 -20.07 -4.36
CA GLU A 71 -1.59 -19.34 -3.09
C GLU A 71 -2.61 -19.93 -2.09
N GLY A 72 -3.45 -20.89 -2.52
CA GLY A 72 -4.56 -21.39 -1.71
C GLY A 72 -5.54 -20.27 -1.32
N LEU A 73 -6.11 -20.33 -0.13
CA LEU A 73 -7.08 -19.35 0.37
C LEU A 73 -6.48 -17.93 0.60
N LYS A 74 -5.15 -17.79 0.63
CA LYS A 74 -4.51 -16.47 0.72
C LYS A 74 -4.88 -15.56 -0.46
N MET A 75 -5.27 -16.15 -1.60
CA MET A 75 -5.72 -15.40 -2.77
C MET A 75 -6.97 -14.55 -2.55
N LEU A 76 -7.75 -14.84 -1.51
CA LEU A 76 -8.93 -14.04 -1.16
C LEU A 76 -8.59 -12.59 -0.84
N TYR A 77 -7.42 -12.37 -0.28
CA TYR A 77 -6.94 -11.05 0.12
C TYR A 77 -6.08 -10.41 -0.96
N ASP A 78 -6.11 -9.08 -1.01
CA ASP A 78 -5.24 -8.34 -1.93
C ASP A 78 -3.82 -8.29 -1.36
N LYS A 79 -2.83 -8.48 -2.23
CA LYS A 79 -1.43 -8.26 -1.87
C LYS A 79 -1.20 -6.78 -1.62
N PRO A 80 -0.35 -6.41 -0.64
CA PRO A 80 0.05 -5.02 -0.48
C PRO A 80 0.69 -4.51 -1.79
N ARG A 81 0.30 -3.32 -2.21
CA ARG A 81 0.89 -2.69 -3.38
C ARG A 81 2.22 -2.06 -2.95
N SER A 82 3.24 -2.18 -3.78
CA SER A 82 4.56 -1.55 -3.54
C SER A 82 4.50 -0.03 -3.38
N GLY A 83 3.41 0.60 -3.84
CA GLY A 83 3.28 2.05 -3.83
C GLY A 83 4.25 2.72 -4.82
N ARG A 84 4.37 4.04 -4.69
CA ARG A 84 5.38 4.81 -5.43
C ARG A 84 6.76 4.48 -4.86
N PRO A 85 7.77 4.20 -5.70
CA PRO A 85 9.14 4.03 -5.24
C PRO A 85 9.58 5.23 -4.37
N ILE A 86 10.32 4.94 -3.31
CA ILE A 86 10.86 5.96 -2.42
C ILE A 86 12.00 6.66 -3.18
N GLY A 87 11.80 7.92 -3.55
CA GLY A 87 12.78 8.70 -4.31
C GLY A 87 14.04 9.09 -3.51
N LEU A 88 14.00 9.00 -2.18
CA LEU A 88 15.11 9.34 -1.28
C LEU A 88 15.40 8.18 -0.33
N SER A 89 16.66 7.83 -0.19
CA SER A 89 17.14 6.83 0.76
C SER A 89 16.93 7.28 2.21
N GLY A 90 17.07 6.35 3.15
CA GLY A 90 17.02 6.68 4.58
C GLY A 90 18.14 7.64 5.00
N GLU A 91 19.33 7.48 4.42
CA GLU A 91 20.50 8.35 4.67
C GLU A 91 20.28 9.78 4.18
N GLU A 92 19.78 9.95 2.94
CA GLU A 92 19.44 11.27 2.40
C GLU A 92 18.39 11.98 3.24
N ARG A 93 17.38 11.27 3.74
CA ARG A 93 16.37 11.83 4.65
C ARG A 93 16.98 12.26 5.99
N ALA A 94 17.90 11.49 6.52
CA ALA A 94 18.62 11.86 7.75
C ALA A 94 19.43 13.13 7.53
N LYS A 95 20.12 13.27 6.39
CA LYS A 95 20.85 14.48 6.01
C LYS A 95 19.94 15.70 5.87
N VAL A 96 18.73 15.54 5.28
CA VAL A 96 17.71 16.61 5.22
C VAL A 96 17.36 17.09 6.64
N THR A 97 17.11 16.18 7.56
CA THR A 97 16.76 16.52 8.93
C THR A 97 17.94 17.15 9.67
N ALA A 98 19.15 16.63 9.50
CA ALA A 98 20.36 17.17 10.08
C ALA A 98 20.61 18.61 9.64
N LEU A 99 20.49 18.91 8.34
CA LEU A 99 20.62 20.26 7.80
C LEU A 99 19.60 21.23 8.41
N ALA A 100 18.35 20.79 8.58
CA ALA A 100 17.31 21.61 9.20
C ALA A 100 17.59 21.94 10.68
N CYS A 101 18.42 21.15 11.35
CA CYS A 101 18.86 21.40 12.73
C CYS A 101 20.03 22.40 12.83
N THR A 102 20.70 22.73 11.73
CA THR A 102 21.82 23.71 11.73
C THR A 102 21.29 25.14 11.72
N THR A 103 22.18 26.09 11.93
CA THR A 103 21.88 27.51 11.74
C THR A 103 21.68 27.82 10.26
N PRO A 104 20.69 28.68 9.90
CA PRO A 104 20.52 29.10 8.53
C PRO A 104 21.72 29.92 8.03
N PRO A 105 21.93 29.98 6.70
CA PRO A 105 23.04 30.77 6.13
C PRO A 105 22.88 32.26 6.41
N ALA A 106 23.97 33.00 6.29
CA ALA A 106 24.00 34.44 6.49
C ALA A 106 22.94 35.15 5.66
N GLY A 107 22.22 36.10 6.29
CA GLY A 107 21.11 36.82 5.68
C GLY A 107 19.72 36.21 5.93
N TYR A 108 19.61 35.04 6.54
CA TYR A 108 18.35 34.42 6.88
C TYR A 108 18.19 34.17 8.37
N ALA A 109 17.12 34.69 8.97
CA ALA A 109 16.82 34.52 10.40
C ALA A 109 16.38 33.07 10.75
N ARG A 110 15.83 32.34 9.78
CA ARG A 110 15.30 30.96 9.97
C ARG A 110 15.32 30.18 8.68
N TRP A 111 15.32 28.85 8.81
CA TRP A 111 15.10 27.96 7.67
C TRP A 111 13.67 28.10 7.12
N SER A 112 13.54 28.19 5.81
CA SER A 112 12.31 27.93 5.09
C SER A 112 12.45 26.62 4.30
N LEU A 113 11.31 26.01 3.94
CA LEU A 113 11.33 24.77 3.16
C LEU A 113 11.99 24.94 1.77
N ARG A 114 11.84 26.13 1.16
CA ARG A 114 12.49 26.45 -0.11
C ARG A 114 13.99 26.60 0.07
N LEU A 115 14.43 27.38 1.06
CA LEU A 115 15.85 27.57 1.35
C LEU A 115 16.54 26.23 1.67
N LEU A 116 15.85 25.33 2.40
CA LEU A 116 16.35 23.98 2.65
C LEU A 116 16.46 23.15 1.37
N SER A 117 15.45 23.18 0.48
CA SER A 117 15.52 22.44 -0.78
C SER A 117 16.67 22.93 -1.67
N ASP A 118 16.87 24.23 -1.77
CA ASP A 118 17.92 24.82 -2.57
C ASP A 118 19.32 24.46 -2.00
N ARG A 119 19.46 24.54 -0.68
CA ARG A 119 20.71 24.22 -0.01
C ARG A 119 21.07 22.74 -0.06
N LEU A 120 20.08 21.84 -0.03
CA LEU A 120 20.31 20.40 -0.18
C LEU A 120 20.86 20.03 -1.55
N ILE A 121 20.40 20.69 -2.59
CA ILE A 121 20.89 20.53 -3.97
C ILE A 121 22.30 21.14 -4.09
N GLU A 122 22.50 22.34 -3.58
CA GLU A 122 23.78 23.04 -3.61
C GLU A 122 24.91 22.29 -2.89
N LEU A 123 24.58 21.57 -1.82
CA LEU A 123 25.51 20.71 -1.08
C LEU A 123 25.66 19.29 -1.64
N ASP A 124 25.10 19.01 -2.81
CA ASP A 124 25.16 17.69 -3.48
C ASP A 124 24.64 16.54 -2.59
N ILE A 125 23.72 16.85 -1.66
CA ILE A 125 23.12 15.86 -0.78
C ILE A 125 22.05 15.06 -1.56
N VAL A 126 21.36 15.73 -2.49
CA VAL A 126 20.35 15.16 -3.37
C VAL A 126 20.42 15.84 -4.74
N ASP A 127 20.19 15.10 -5.81
CA ASP A 127 20.16 15.64 -7.18
C ASP A 127 19.00 16.63 -7.39
N SER A 128 17.85 16.33 -6.78
CA SER A 128 16.66 17.18 -6.84
C SER A 128 15.69 16.85 -5.71
N ILE A 129 15.11 17.88 -5.12
CA ILE A 129 14.07 17.73 -4.10
C ILE A 129 13.12 18.93 -4.14
N SER A 130 11.81 18.69 -4.02
CA SER A 130 10.84 19.77 -3.87
C SER A 130 10.73 20.22 -2.42
N HIS A 131 10.44 21.50 -2.19
CA HIS A 131 10.16 22.03 -0.85
C HIS A 131 9.01 21.31 -0.13
N THR A 132 8.03 20.79 -0.90
CA THR A 132 6.93 19.97 -0.37
C THR A 132 7.42 18.63 0.18
N GLU A 133 8.39 18.00 -0.50
CA GLU A 133 8.97 16.73 -0.03
C GLU A 133 9.86 16.96 1.21
N VAL A 134 10.62 18.05 1.24
CA VAL A 134 11.35 18.47 2.46
C VAL A 134 10.40 18.61 3.65
N GLY A 135 9.27 19.31 3.47
CA GLY A 135 8.23 19.46 4.49
C GLY A 135 7.64 18.12 4.95
N ARG A 136 7.44 17.17 4.01
CA ARG A 136 6.94 15.82 4.33
C ARG A 136 7.94 15.01 5.15
N ILE A 137 9.23 15.10 4.83
CA ILE A 137 10.31 14.44 5.58
C ILE A 137 10.37 14.97 7.01
N LEU A 138 10.42 16.29 7.18
CA LEU A 138 10.48 16.93 8.48
C LEU A 138 9.26 16.60 9.35
N LYS A 139 8.05 16.64 8.76
CA LYS A 139 6.83 16.25 9.46
C LYS A 139 6.84 14.80 9.92
N LYS A 140 7.38 13.88 9.11
CA LYS A 140 7.47 12.46 9.44
C LYS A 140 8.46 12.18 10.59
N THR A 141 9.50 13.02 10.74
CA THR A 141 10.46 12.94 11.84
C THR A 141 10.03 13.72 13.08
N ASN A 142 8.77 14.19 13.14
CA ASN A 142 8.25 15.08 14.19
C ASN A 142 9.10 16.35 14.40
N PHE A 143 9.81 16.76 13.35
CA PHE A 143 10.61 17.98 13.40
C PHE A 143 9.79 19.16 12.88
N SER A 144 9.51 20.13 13.75
CA SER A 144 8.84 21.39 13.39
C SER A 144 9.86 22.51 13.27
N LEU A 145 9.88 23.18 12.14
CA LEU A 145 10.70 24.40 11.95
C LEU A 145 10.19 25.57 12.78
N ILE A 146 8.98 25.44 13.37
CA ILE A 146 8.29 26.52 14.08
C ILE A 146 8.63 26.54 15.58
N GLU A 147 9.03 25.42 16.20
CA GLU A 147 9.19 25.31 17.65
C GLU A 147 10.50 25.89 18.23
N LYS A 148 11.42 26.39 17.40
CA LYS A 148 12.69 26.95 17.90
C LYS A 148 12.67 28.45 18.26
N ASN A 149 11.51 29.10 18.30
CA ASN A 149 11.42 30.54 18.61
C ASN A 149 10.71 30.88 19.94
N SER A 150 10.54 29.92 20.85
CA SER A 150 10.02 30.22 22.19
C SER A 150 11.08 29.97 23.27
N GLY A 151 12.19 30.70 23.21
CA GLY A 151 13.20 30.55 24.25
C GLY A 151 14.44 31.37 24.06
N ALA A 152 14.32 32.67 24.04
CA ALA A 152 15.39 33.60 24.45
C ALA A 152 14.83 35.01 24.50
N SER A 153 13.98 35.23 25.47
CA SER A 153 13.79 36.56 26.05
C SER A 153 14.22 36.41 27.50
N GLU A 154 15.53 36.54 27.74
CA GLU A 154 16.06 36.85 29.05
C GLU A 154 16.79 38.18 28.95
N ASN A 155 16.38 39.07 29.86
CA ASN A 155 16.84 40.41 30.17
C ASN A 155 18.33 40.66 30.03
#